data_7e563d6e07b95a7aa85e31a0b38c581a
#
_entry.id   7e563d6e07b95a7aa85e31a0b38c581a
#
_cell.length_a   1.000
_cell.length_b   1.000
_cell.length_c   1.000
_cell.angle_alpha   90.00
_cell.angle_beta   90.00
_cell.angle_gamma   90.00
#
_symmetry.space_group_name_H-M   'P 1'
#
loop_
_entity.id
_entity.type
_entity.pdbx_description
1 polymer ?
#
loop_
_entity_poly.entity_id
_entity_poly.type
_entity_poly.pdbx_seq_one_letter_code
_entity_poly.pdbx_strand_id
1 'polypeptide(L)'
;MSVRVRFAPSPTGHLHVGNVRTALYNWLFARQRRGAFILRIEDTDPERSRREYEVQLLDDLRWLGLDWDEGPDVGGDFGPYRQSERLALYRDYANRLLEAGWAYRCFCTEEELERERAQARAEDRPYR
;
A
#
# COMPACT_ATOMS: atom_id res chain seq x y z
N MET A 1 -13.33 -17.17 12.03
CA MET A 1 -12.93 -16.02 11.17
C MET A 1 -12.35 -16.57 9.88
N SER A 2 -12.79 -16.11 8.74
CA SER A 2 -12.17 -16.47 7.45
C SER A 2 -10.83 -15.75 7.30
N VAL A 3 -9.85 -16.42 6.71
CA VAL A 3 -8.53 -15.82 6.43
C VAL A 3 -8.71 -14.75 5.35
N ARG A 4 -8.10 -13.58 5.56
CA ARG A 4 -8.04 -12.49 4.59
C ARG A 4 -6.61 -12.03 4.46
N VAL A 5 -6.06 -12.06 3.26
CA VAL A 5 -4.69 -11.64 2.96
C VAL A 5 -4.70 -10.61 1.85
N ARG A 6 -3.61 -9.86 1.73
CA ARG A 6 -3.55 -8.74 0.80
C ARG A 6 -2.22 -8.71 0.06
N PHE A 7 -2.31 -8.47 -1.24
CA PHE A 7 -1.23 -7.92 -2.02
C PHE A 7 -1.47 -6.42 -2.26
N ALA A 8 -0.45 -5.60 -2.00
CA ALA A 8 -0.59 -4.14 -2.00
C ALA A 8 0.53 -3.48 -2.83
N PRO A 9 0.46 -3.61 -4.16
CA PRO A 9 1.47 -3.03 -5.04
C PRO A 9 1.27 -1.54 -5.25
N SER A 10 2.40 -0.81 -5.43
CA SER A 10 2.40 0.57 -5.91
C SER A 10 2.54 0.58 -7.44
N PRO A 11 1.69 1.30 -8.18
CA PRO A 11 1.72 1.33 -9.65
C PRO A 11 2.77 2.32 -10.15
N THR A 12 4.03 2.15 -9.74
CA THR A 12 5.17 3.02 -10.07
C THR A 12 6.09 2.45 -11.14
N GLY A 13 5.73 1.30 -11.72
CA GLY A 13 6.48 0.58 -12.75
C GLY A 13 5.90 -0.79 -13.00
N HIS A 14 6.59 -1.57 -13.84
CA HIS A 14 6.17 -2.94 -14.16
C HIS A 14 6.34 -3.89 -12.97
N LEU A 15 5.51 -4.94 -12.95
CA LEU A 15 5.69 -6.05 -12.01
C LEU A 15 7.06 -6.72 -12.27
N HIS A 16 7.73 -7.06 -11.19
CA HIS A 16 8.93 -7.89 -11.25
C HIS A 16 8.76 -9.13 -10.37
N VAL A 17 9.64 -10.11 -10.56
CA VAL A 17 9.53 -11.43 -9.89
C VAL A 17 9.41 -11.32 -8.36
N GLY A 18 10.02 -10.33 -7.74
CA GLY A 18 9.91 -10.11 -6.30
C GLY A 18 8.49 -9.76 -5.84
N ASN A 19 7.80 -8.90 -6.60
CA ASN A 19 6.41 -8.52 -6.33
C ASN A 19 5.48 -9.71 -6.60
N VAL A 20 5.69 -10.42 -7.72
CA VAL A 20 4.93 -11.61 -8.07
C VAL A 20 5.06 -12.70 -7.00
N ARG A 21 6.26 -12.92 -6.48
CA ARG A 21 6.49 -13.85 -5.37
C ARG A 21 5.64 -13.51 -4.17
N THR A 22 5.56 -12.24 -3.79
CA THR A 22 4.74 -11.79 -2.66
C THR A 22 3.26 -12.03 -2.93
N ALA A 23 2.78 -11.71 -4.14
CA ALA A 23 1.40 -11.98 -4.55
C ALA A 23 1.09 -13.49 -4.48
N LEU A 24 1.96 -14.33 -5.05
CA LEU A 24 1.81 -15.77 -5.12
C LEU A 24 1.69 -16.40 -3.72
N TYR A 25 2.56 -16.05 -2.76
CA TYR A 25 2.47 -16.60 -1.40
C TYR A 25 1.16 -16.23 -0.72
N ASN A 26 0.71 -14.99 -0.86
CA ASN A 26 -0.58 -14.56 -0.31
C ASN A 26 -1.74 -15.30 -0.98
N TRP A 27 -1.71 -15.42 -2.30
CA TRP A 27 -2.73 -16.12 -3.06
C TRP A 27 -2.82 -17.61 -2.68
N LEU A 28 -1.69 -18.31 -2.63
CA LEU A 28 -1.62 -19.72 -2.21
C LEU A 28 -2.17 -19.92 -0.81
N PHE A 29 -1.81 -19.05 0.12
CA PHE A 29 -2.31 -19.13 1.49
C PHE A 29 -3.83 -18.88 1.57
N ALA A 30 -4.33 -17.88 0.84
CA ALA A 30 -5.78 -17.65 0.76
C ALA A 30 -6.51 -18.87 0.20
N ARG A 31 -6.07 -19.39 -0.95
CA ARG A 31 -6.70 -20.54 -1.60
C ARG A 31 -6.63 -21.80 -0.74
N GLN A 32 -5.48 -22.10 -0.10
CA GLN A 32 -5.35 -23.22 0.83
C GLN A 32 -6.33 -23.13 2.00
N ARG A 33 -6.56 -21.93 2.52
CA ARG A 33 -7.43 -21.69 3.69
C ARG A 33 -8.88 -21.37 3.33
N ARG A 34 -9.26 -21.44 2.06
CA ARG A 34 -10.56 -20.99 1.55
C ARG A 34 -10.91 -19.57 2.05
N GLY A 35 -9.88 -18.73 2.07
CA GLY A 35 -9.95 -17.33 2.48
C GLY A 35 -10.02 -16.38 1.29
N ALA A 36 -10.01 -15.08 1.56
CA ALA A 36 -10.03 -14.03 0.55
C ALA A 36 -8.62 -13.50 0.25
N PHE A 37 -8.29 -13.37 -1.02
CA PHE A 37 -7.12 -12.67 -1.51
C PHE A 37 -7.54 -11.29 -2.03
N ILE A 38 -6.99 -10.24 -1.46
CA ILE A 38 -7.39 -8.85 -1.68
C ILE A 38 -6.27 -8.14 -2.44
N LEU A 39 -6.61 -7.44 -3.51
CA LEU A 39 -5.72 -6.54 -4.22
C LEU A 39 -6.02 -5.10 -3.82
N ARG A 40 -5.04 -4.36 -3.29
CA ARG A 40 -5.17 -2.95 -2.97
C ARG A 40 -4.03 -2.15 -3.57
N ILE A 41 -4.36 -1.24 -4.45
CA ILE A 41 -3.38 -0.37 -5.12
C ILE A 41 -2.89 0.70 -4.13
N GLU A 42 -1.57 0.79 -3.98
CA GLU A 42 -0.92 1.79 -3.13
C GLU A 42 -0.36 2.94 -3.99
N ASP A 43 -1.25 3.79 -4.45
CA ASP A 43 -1.02 4.94 -5.34
C ASP A 43 -0.82 6.25 -4.57
N THR A 44 -0.08 6.18 -3.46
CA THR A 44 0.18 7.33 -2.57
C THR A 44 1.22 8.32 -3.11
N ASP A 45 1.97 7.93 -4.12
CA ASP A 45 2.97 8.78 -4.79
C ASP A 45 2.41 9.23 -6.14
N PRO A 46 1.81 10.44 -6.23
CA PRO A 46 1.17 10.91 -7.45
C PRO A 46 2.16 11.21 -8.58
N GLU A 47 3.44 11.44 -8.28
CA GLU A 47 4.45 11.73 -9.28
C GLU A 47 4.88 10.47 -10.04
N ARG A 48 4.97 9.34 -9.34
CA ARG A 48 5.41 8.06 -9.90
C ARG A 48 4.29 7.10 -10.23
N SER A 49 3.11 7.23 -9.58
CA SER A 49 1.95 6.39 -9.86
C SER A 49 1.31 6.73 -11.21
N ARG A 50 1.15 5.72 -12.04
CA ARG A 50 0.57 5.86 -13.38
C ARG A 50 -0.56 4.87 -13.57
N ARG A 51 -1.64 5.34 -14.21
CA ARG A 51 -2.79 4.48 -14.52
C ARG A 51 -2.42 3.32 -15.45
N GLU A 52 -1.50 3.54 -16.37
CA GLU A 52 -1.01 2.52 -17.29
C GLU A 52 -0.32 1.37 -16.55
N TYR A 53 0.47 1.67 -15.53
CA TYR A 53 1.11 0.64 -14.68
C TYR A 53 0.10 -0.12 -13.84
N GLU A 54 -0.98 0.53 -13.38
CA GLU A 54 -2.06 -0.18 -12.70
C GLU A 54 -2.75 -1.18 -13.64
N VAL A 55 -3.12 -0.74 -14.85
CA VAL A 55 -3.75 -1.62 -15.85
C VAL A 55 -2.85 -2.80 -16.17
N GLN A 56 -1.57 -2.55 -16.48
CA GLN A 56 -0.60 -3.59 -16.77
C GLN A 56 -0.44 -4.58 -15.60
N LEU A 57 -0.39 -4.09 -14.37
CA LEU A 57 -0.30 -4.90 -13.16
C LEU A 57 -1.50 -5.85 -13.00
N LEU A 58 -2.72 -5.36 -13.27
CA LEU A 58 -3.93 -6.18 -13.21
C LEU A 58 -3.88 -7.28 -14.30
N ASP A 59 -3.43 -6.93 -15.50
CA ASP A 59 -3.32 -7.86 -16.62
C ASP A 59 -2.23 -8.90 -16.38
N ASP A 60 -1.08 -8.51 -15.83
CA ASP A 60 0.02 -9.41 -15.48
C ASP A 60 -0.43 -10.43 -14.40
N LEU A 61 -1.15 -9.99 -13.38
CA LEU A 61 -1.68 -10.88 -12.34
C LEU A 61 -2.70 -11.88 -12.92
N ARG A 62 -3.59 -11.43 -13.81
CA ARG A 62 -4.54 -12.31 -14.50
C ARG A 62 -3.83 -13.34 -15.39
N TRP A 63 -2.83 -12.88 -16.14
CA TRP A 63 -2.03 -13.76 -16.98
C TRP A 63 -1.33 -14.87 -16.18
N LEU A 64 -0.90 -14.53 -14.94
CA LEU A 64 -0.30 -15.50 -14.00
C LEU A 64 -1.35 -16.41 -13.32
N GLY A 65 -2.64 -16.18 -13.53
CA GLY A 65 -3.71 -16.90 -12.85
C GLY A 65 -3.89 -16.55 -11.38
N LEU A 66 -3.38 -15.40 -10.94
CA LEU A 66 -3.51 -14.89 -9.57
C LEU A 66 -4.74 -14.00 -9.44
N ASP A 67 -5.93 -14.59 -9.54
CA ASP A 67 -7.21 -13.93 -9.38
C ASP A 67 -7.44 -13.46 -7.93
N TRP A 68 -8.13 -12.35 -7.76
CA TRP A 68 -8.45 -11.75 -6.45
C TRP A 68 -9.96 -11.70 -6.21
N ASP A 69 -10.32 -11.80 -4.92
CA ASP A 69 -11.72 -11.83 -4.48
C ASP A 69 -12.26 -10.42 -4.20
N GLU A 70 -11.37 -9.47 -3.85
CA GLU A 70 -11.68 -8.06 -3.65
C GLU A 70 -10.58 -7.19 -4.26
N GLY A 71 -10.95 -6.07 -4.88
CA GLY A 71 -9.97 -5.20 -5.53
C GLY A 71 -10.59 -4.00 -6.24
N PRO A 72 -9.75 -3.19 -6.93
CA PRO A 72 -10.16 -1.91 -7.51
C PRO A 72 -11.15 -2.04 -8.67
N ASP A 73 -11.27 -3.20 -9.27
CA ASP A 73 -12.13 -3.52 -10.42
C ASP A 73 -13.31 -4.43 -10.06
N VAL A 74 -13.13 -5.33 -9.10
CA VAL A 74 -14.18 -6.27 -8.66
C VAL A 74 -14.97 -5.75 -7.46
N GLY A 75 -14.46 -4.73 -6.76
CA GLY A 75 -15.08 -4.19 -5.56
C GLY A 75 -14.93 -5.08 -4.33
N GLY A 76 -15.86 -5.00 -3.39
CA GLY A 76 -15.93 -5.74 -2.14
C GLY A 76 -16.41 -4.88 -0.98
N ASP A 77 -16.63 -5.51 0.19
CA ASP A 77 -17.27 -4.86 1.36
C ASP A 77 -16.35 -3.85 2.09
N PHE A 78 -15.03 -3.89 1.83
CA PHE A 78 -14.04 -3.09 2.55
C PHE A 78 -13.32 -2.06 1.66
N GLY A 79 -13.96 -1.68 0.56
CA GLY A 79 -13.46 -0.63 -0.34
C GLY A 79 -13.37 0.75 0.31
N PRO A 80 -12.84 1.73 -0.44
CA PRO A 80 -12.18 1.64 -1.73
C PRO A 80 -10.85 0.85 -1.70
N TYR A 81 -10.42 0.32 -2.86
CA TYR A 81 -9.21 -0.50 -2.99
C TYR A 81 -8.05 0.23 -3.67
N ARG A 82 -8.14 1.56 -3.82
CA ARG A 82 -7.01 2.46 -4.11
C ARG A 82 -6.77 3.36 -2.91
N GLN A 83 -5.53 3.57 -2.53
CA GLN A 83 -5.21 4.41 -1.36
C GLN A 83 -5.60 5.86 -1.59
N SER A 84 -5.45 6.39 -2.79
CA SER A 84 -5.87 7.75 -3.17
C SER A 84 -7.37 8.01 -2.93
N GLU A 85 -8.20 6.98 -3.01
CA GLU A 85 -9.65 7.06 -2.78
C GLU A 85 -10.03 6.97 -1.28
N ARG A 86 -9.06 6.78 -0.37
CA ARG A 86 -9.26 6.57 1.07
C ARG A 86 -8.91 7.78 1.95
N LEU A 87 -8.68 8.93 1.36
CA LEU A 87 -8.21 10.14 2.08
C LEU A 87 -9.14 10.57 3.23
N ALA A 88 -10.45 10.45 3.04
CA ALA A 88 -11.41 10.79 4.09
C ALA A 88 -11.26 9.87 5.32
N LEU A 89 -11.08 8.56 5.09
CA LEU A 89 -10.84 7.57 6.14
C LEU A 89 -9.52 7.86 6.87
N TYR A 90 -8.45 8.13 6.13
CA TYR A 90 -7.14 8.44 6.73
C TYR A 90 -7.17 9.71 7.56
N ARG A 91 -7.90 10.75 7.11
CA ARG A 91 -8.08 11.99 7.87
C ARG A 91 -8.82 11.76 9.18
N ASP A 92 -9.87 10.95 9.16
CA ASP A 92 -10.62 10.60 10.38
C ASP A 92 -9.71 9.89 11.39
N TYR A 93 -8.99 8.85 10.98
CA TYR A 93 -8.07 8.14 11.87
C TYR A 93 -6.89 9.00 12.34
N ALA A 94 -6.34 9.86 11.49
CA ALA A 94 -5.28 10.80 11.88
C ALA A 94 -5.78 11.78 12.97
N ASN A 95 -7.00 12.30 12.84
CA ASN A 95 -7.59 13.16 13.87
C ASN A 95 -7.80 12.42 15.19
N ARG A 96 -8.30 11.19 15.17
CA ARG A 96 -8.43 10.35 16.37
C ARG A 96 -7.09 10.11 17.06
N LEU A 97 -6.01 9.89 16.31
CA LEU A 97 -4.66 9.74 16.87
C LEU A 97 -4.16 11.04 17.50
N LEU A 98 -4.42 12.20 16.88
CA LEU A 98 -4.10 13.51 17.43
C LEU A 98 -4.86 13.76 18.74
N GLU A 99 -6.18 13.53 18.77
CA GLU A 99 -7.03 13.68 19.93
C GLU A 99 -6.62 12.77 21.10
N ALA A 100 -6.18 11.55 20.77
CA ALA A 100 -5.70 10.58 21.76
C ALA A 100 -4.25 10.83 22.22
N GLY A 101 -3.54 11.80 21.65
CA GLY A 101 -2.15 12.11 21.99
C GLY A 101 -1.12 11.10 21.43
N TRP A 102 -1.53 10.21 20.50
CA TRP A 102 -0.65 9.23 19.85
C TRP A 102 0.05 9.79 18.60
N ALA A 103 -0.34 10.96 18.15
CA ALA A 103 0.29 11.67 17.05
C ALA A 103 0.41 13.17 17.39
N TYR A 104 1.30 13.86 16.70
CA TYR A 104 1.47 15.31 16.80
C TYR A 104 1.64 15.93 15.42
N ARG A 105 1.37 17.22 15.31
CA ARG A 105 1.58 17.96 14.06
C ARG A 105 3.05 18.35 13.94
N CYS A 106 3.69 17.92 12.87
CA CYS A 106 5.04 18.35 12.50
C CYS A 106 4.96 19.50 11.49
N PHE A 107 5.76 20.54 11.73
CA PHE A 107 5.82 21.74 10.88
C PHE A 107 7.20 21.93 10.26
N CYS A 108 8.07 20.90 10.33
CA CYS A 108 9.37 20.92 9.70
C CYS A 108 9.22 20.96 8.18
N THR A 109 10.06 21.77 7.54
CA THR A 109 10.17 21.77 6.07
C THR A 109 10.94 20.53 5.59
N GLU A 110 10.81 20.18 4.31
CA GLU A 110 11.55 19.05 3.73
C GLU A 110 13.08 19.26 3.86
N GLU A 111 13.56 20.49 3.71
CA GLU A 111 14.98 20.84 3.87
C GLU A 111 15.48 20.65 5.32
N GLU A 112 14.64 20.95 6.31
CA GLU A 112 14.95 20.69 7.72
C GLU A 112 15.04 19.20 8.00
N LEU A 113 14.08 18.43 7.49
CA LEU A 113 14.07 16.97 7.64
C LEU A 113 15.29 16.32 6.97
N GLU A 114 15.69 16.80 5.79
CA GLU A 114 16.87 16.25 5.11
C GLU A 114 18.17 16.58 5.82
N ARG A 115 18.31 17.80 6.38
CA ARG A 115 19.45 18.16 7.24
C ARG A 115 19.55 17.27 8.48
N GLU A 116 18.43 17.04 9.15
CA GLU A 116 18.35 16.15 10.30
C GLU A 116 18.74 14.71 9.96
N ARG A 117 18.28 14.20 8.81
CA ARG A 117 18.65 12.86 8.29
C ARG A 117 20.14 12.77 8.01
N ALA A 118 20.70 13.78 7.35
CA ALA A 118 22.13 13.84 7.03
C ALA A 118 23.00 13.90 8.30
N GLN A 119 22.59 14.70 9.28
CA GLN A 119 23.28 14.78 10.56
C GLN A 119 23.21 13.47 11.33
N ALA A 120 22.04 12.84 11.41
CA ALA A 120 21.86 11.56 12.08
C ALA A 120 22.75 10.46 11.46
N ARG A 121 22.90 10.45 10.12
CA ARG A 121 23.82 9.55 9.42
C ARG A 121 25.29 9.84 9.75
N ALA A 122 25.68 11.12 9.81
CA ALA A 122 27.06 11.51 10.13
C ALA A 122 27.44 11.15 11.58
N GLU A 123 26.47 11.17 12.49
CA GLU A 123 26.64 10.84 13.91
C GLU A 123 26.37 9.36 14.24
N ASP A 124 26.10 8.53 13.22
CA ASP A 124 25.74 7.11 13.36
C ASP A 124 24.62 6.86 14.39
N ARG A 125 23.67 7.78 14.46
CA ARG A 125 22.50 7.66 15.32
C ARG A 125 21.21 7.39 14.53
N PRO A 126 20.23 6.70 15.11
CA PRO A 126 18.95 6.52 14.45
C PRO A 126 18.25 7.86 14.26
N TYR A 127 17.74 8.09 13.06
CA TYR A 127 16.85 9.20 12.76
C TYR A 127 15.47 8.92 13.39
N ARG A 128 14.95 9.85 14.18
CA ARG A 128 13.64 9.75 14.85
C ARG A 128 12.82 11.00 14.58
#